data_44b745acc4782c60ee75df603f5b3922
#
_entry.id   44b745acc4782c60ee75df603f5b3922
#
_cell.length_a   1.000
_cell.length_b   1.000
_cell.length_c   1.000
_cell.angle_alpha   90.00
_cell.angle_beta   90.00
_cell.angle_gamma   90.00
#
_symmetry.space_group_name_H-M   'P 1'
#
loop_
_entity.id
_entity.type
_entity.pdbx_description
1 polymer ?
#
loop_
_entity_poly.entity_id
_entity_poly.type
_entity_poly.pdbx_seq_one_letter_code
_entity_poly.pdbx_strand_id
1 'polypeptide(L)'
;ITVLFGASGSGKTTVLRCVAGLEHAAQARICLRGQVWQDDAQGITLPAWRRPVGYVFQEASLLSHLDVRGNLAYAQKRAAKASGHSQALLALETACELLALAPLLARQTGDLSGGERQRVAIARALATQPELLLLDEPLAALDPARRQEVLPWLERLRDELHIPMLYVTHSVDEVVRLADTLVVLAQGRVQTAGPAAQVLAQVDVPLRLGDDASTLLHARVAELDTRWHLAKLAFDGGSLWLTDAGLAMGAPVRLRVLARD
;
A
#
# COMPACT_ATOMS: atom_id res chain seq x y z
N ILE A 1 2.10 -5.99 -3.72
CA ILE A 1 1.24 -5.58 -2.59
C ILE A 1 0.12 -6.61 -2.41
N THR A 2 -0.07 -7.11 -1.17
CA THR A 2 -1.25 -7.88 -0.79
C THR A 2 -2.26 -6.93 -0.16
N VAL A 3 -3.45 -6.82 -0.75
CA VAL A 3 -4.53 -5.96 -0.24
C VAL A 3 -5.53 -6.79 0.55
N LEU A 4 -5.83 -6.36 1.77
CA LEU A 4 -6.97 -6.83 2.56
C LEU A 4 -8.14 -5.89 2.33
N PHE A 5 -9.19 -6.40 1.70
CA PHE A 5 -10.38 -5.66 1.33
C PHE A 5 -11.62 -6.16 2.07
N GLY A 6 -12.54 -5.27 2.37
CA GLY A 6 -13.82 -5.63 2.99
C GLY A 6 -14.49 -4.44 3.67
N ALA A 7 -15.74 -4.60 4.08
CA ALA A 7 -16.48 -3.58 4.79
C ALA A 7 -15.83 -3.19 6.13
N SER A 8 -16.22 -2.04 6.67
CA SER A 8 -15.82 -1.65 8.02
C SER A 8 -16.25 -2.73 9.02
N GLY A 9 -15.38 -3.05 9.98
CA GLY A 9 -15.62 -4.10 10.97
C GLY A 9 -15.38 -5.53 10.49
N SER A 10 -14.90 -5.76 9.26
CA SER A 10 -14.61 -7.11 8.74
C SER A 10 -13.35 -7.77 9.33
N GLY A 11 -12.60 -7.07 10.18
CA GLY A 11 -11.40 -7.60 10.86
C GLY A 11 -10.06 -7.25 10.19
N LYS A 12 -10.03 -6.42 9.16
CA LYS A 12 -8.80 -6.06 8.41
C LYS A 12 -7.70 -5.47 9.29
N THR A 13 -8.03 -4.41 10.06
CA THR A 13 -7.12 -3.76 11.00
C THR A 13 -6.63 -4.73 12.08
N THR A 14 -7.52 -5.61 12.58
CA THR A 14 -7.15 -6.66 13.54
C THR A 14 -6.08 -7.58 12.97
N VAL A 15 -6.21 -8.02 11.72
CA VAL A 15 -5.18 -8.83 11.03
C VAL A 15 -3.84 -8.09 11.00
N LEU A 16 -3.83 -6.80 10.60
CA LEU A 16 -2.59 -6.01 10.60
C LEU A 16 -1.98 -5.91 12.00
N ARG A 17 -2.79 -5.66 13.02
CA ARG A 17 -2.33 -5.52 14.41
C ARG A 17 -1.78 -6.83 14.94
N CYS A 18 -2.38 -7.97 14.59
CA CYS A 18 -1.83 -9.29 14.94
C CYS A 18 -0.49 -9.54 14.23
N VAL A 19 -0.37 -9.20 12.94
CA VAL A 19 0.91 -9.32 12.21
C VAL A 19 1.98 -8.41 12.81
N ALA A 20 1.61 -7.20 13.24
CA ALA A 20 2.53 -6.27 13.92
C ALA A 20 2.90 -6.72 15.34
N GLY A 21 2.17 -7.67 15.95
CA GLY A 21 2.33 -8.07 17.35
C GLY A 21 1.75 -7.06 18.34
N LEU A 22 0.85 -6.19 17.88
CA LEU A 22 0.10 -5.23 18.71
C LEU A 22 -1.15 -5.88 19.33
N GLU A 23 -1.62 -6.96 18.74
CA GLU A 23 -2.67 -7.83 19.23
C GLU A 23 -2.23 -9.28 19.13
N HIS A 24 -2.76 -10.12 20.00
CA HIS A 24 -2.49 -11.56 19.99
C HIS A 24 -3.67 -12.29 19.35
N ALA A 25 -3.41 -13.00 18.24
CA ALA A 25 -4.40 -13.85 17.61
C ALA A 25 -4.37 -15.24 18.24
N ALA A 26 -5.47 -15.70 18.81
CA ALA A 26 -5.55 -17.05 19.35
C ALA A 26 -5.43 -18.11 18.27
N GLN A 27 -4.69 -19.20 18.53
CA GLN A 27 -4.47 -20.32 17.61
C GLN A 27 -3.88 -19.92 16.26
N ALA A 28 -2.99 -18.93 16.27
CA ALA A 28 -2.40 -18.40 15.07
C ALA A 28 -0.96 -18.87 14.85
N ARG A 29 -0.57 -18.91 13.56
CA ARG A 29 0.81 -19.00 13.15
C ARG A 29 1.13 -17.85 12.19
N ILE A 30 2.07 -17.00 12.57
CA ILE A 30 2.53 -15.86 11.79
C ILE A 30 4.01 -16.06 11.48
N CYS A 31 4.34 -16.06 10.19
CA CYS A 31 5.69 -16.31 9.71
C CYS A 31 6.00 -15.36 8.54
N LEU A 32 7.18 -14.75 8.56
CA LEU A 32 7.72 -13.95 7.44
C LEU A 32 9.08 -14.51 7.03
N ARG A 33 9.26 -14.84 5.75
CA ARG A 33 10.52 -15.36 5.18
C ARG A 33 11.15 -16.50 6.01
N GLY A 34 10.31 -17.39 6.56
CA GLY A 34 10.75 -18.51 7.38
C GLY A 34 10.94 -18.19 8.87
N GLN A 35 10.98 -16.92 9.26
CA GLN A 35 11.03 -16.53 10.67
C GLN A 35 9.62 -16.59 11.26
N VAL A 36 9.44 -17.39 12.30
CA VAL A 36 8.18 -17.48 13.04
C VAL A 36 8.08 -16.34 14.05
N TRP A 37 7.02 -15.54 13.93
CA TRP A 37 6.75 -14.42 14.84
C TRP A 37 5.72 -14.78 15.91
N GLN A 38 4.78 -15.66 15.57
CA GLN A 38 3.84 -16.26 16.50
C GLN A 38 3.55 -17.69 16.06
N ASP A 39 3.53 -18.61 17.01
CA ASP A 39 3.05 -19.98 16.82
C ASP A 39 2.55 -20.47 18.20
N ASP A 40 1.24 -20.45 18.36
CA ASP A 40 0.63 -20.78 19.65
C ASP A 40 0.77 -22.27 19.99
N ALA A 41 0.86 -23.15 18.97
CA ALA A 41 1.08 -24.56 19.18
C ALA A 41 2.49 -24.85 19.72
N GLN A 42 3.45 -23.97 19.45
CA GLN A 42 4.83 -24.08 19.90
C GLN A 42 5.16 -23.11 21.04
N GLY A 43 4.22 -22.28 21.47
CA GLY A 43 4.43 -21.26 22.51
C GLY A 43 5.37 -20.13 22.09
N ILE A 44 5.51 -19.89 20.76
CA ILE A 44 6.39 -18.85 20.23
C ILE A 44 5.60 -17.54 20.10
N THR A 45 6.12 -16.45 20.69
CA THR A 45 5.56 -15.10 20.52
C THR A 45 6.69 -14.08 20.47
N LEU A 46 6.97 -13.56 19.28
CA LEU A 46 7.92 -12.47 19.08
C LEU A 46 7.20 -11.14 19.36
N PRO A 47 7.66 -10.34 20.35
CA PRO A 47 7.01 -9.09 20.69
C PRO A 47 7.13 -8.05 19.57
N ALA A 48 6.19 -7.11 19.50
CA ALA A 48 6.07 -6.11 18.41
C ALA A 48 7.39 -5.36 18.12
N TRP A 49 8.13 -4.97 19.17
CA TRP A 49 9.39 -4.21 18.99
C TRP A 49 10.56 -5.02 18.42
N ARG A 50 10.42 -6.34 18.29
CA ARG A 50 11.38 -7.24 17.64
C ARG A 50 10.95 -7.64 16.23
N ARG A 51 9.70 -7.36 15.85
CA ARG A 51 9.23 -7.62 14.48
C ARG A 51 9.74 -6.52 13.56
N PRO A 52 10.44 -6.84 12.47
CA PRO A 52 10.97 -5.84 11.53
C PRO A 52 9.86 -5.31 10.61
N VAL A 53 8.89 -4.62 11.20
CA VAL A 53 7.73 -4.05 10.50
C VAL A 53 7.73 -2.53 10.54
N GLY A 54 7.36 -1.91 9.42
CA GLY A 54 6.94 -0.52 9.37
C GLY A 54 5.41 -0.47 9.42
N TYR A 55 4.83 0.24 10.37
CA TYR A 55 3.38 0.39 10.50
C TYR A 55 2.97 1.83 10.21
N VAL A 56 2.06 2.00 9.25
CA VAL A 56 1.40 3.26 8.94
C VAL A 56 -0.05 3.14 9.37
N PHE A 57 -0.42 3.89 10.40
CA PHE A 57 -1.76 3.91 10.94
C PHE A 57 -2.70 4.75 10.05
N GLN A 58 -4.00 4.55 10.18
CA GLN A 58 -5.03 5.32 9.51
C GLN A 58 -4.87 6.83 9.74
N GLU A 59 -4.58 7.21 10.98
CA GLU A 59 -4.09 8.55 11.29
C GLU A 59 -2.57 8.56 11.22
N ALA A 60 -1.98 9.56 10.60
CA ALA A 60 -0.53 9.65 10.34
C ALA A 60 0.33 9.56 11.62
N SER A 61 -0.25 9.82 12.81
CA SER A 61 0.35 9.68 14.15
C SER A 61 1.78 10.24 14.25
N LEU A 62 2.03 11.40 13.63
CA LEU A 62 3.34 12.07 13.68
C LEU A 62 3.59 12.65 15.09
N LEU A 63 4.86 12.70 15.47
CA LEU A 63 5.30 13.32 16.72
C LEU A 63 5.15 14.84 16.61
N SER A 64 4.13 15.41 17.24
CA SER A 64 3.73 16.80 17.09
C SER A 64 4.74 17.83 17.62
N HIS A 65 5.63 17.41 18.53
CA HIS A 65 6.69 18.24 19.09
C HIS A 65 7.96 18.28 18.21
N LEU A 66 7.97 17.56 17.08
CA LEU A 66 9.06 17.54 16.13
C LEU A 66 8.59 18.03 14.76
N ASP A 67 9.50 18.66 14.02
CA ASP A 67 9.32 18.93 12.60
C ASP A 67 9.40 17.62 11.78
N VAL A 68 9.23 17.70 10.46
CA VAL A 68 9.31 16.53 9.58
C VAL A 68 10.67 15.85 9.70
N ARG A 69 11.77 16.61 9.65
CA ARG A 69 13.14 16.08 9.78
C ARG A 69 13.32 15.35 11.10
N GLY A 70 12.83 15.90 12.19
CA GLY A 70 12.88 15.28 13.53
C GLY A 70 12.11 13.96 13.60
N ASN A 71 10.93 13.89 12.97
CA ASN A 71 10.14 12.65 12.88
C ASN A 71 10.90 11.54 12.13
N LEU A 72 11.54 11.88 11.02
CA LEU A 72 12.33 10.92 10.23
C LEU A 72 13.62 10.52 10.97
N ALA A 73 14.33 11.47 11.57
CA ALA A 73 15.53 11.19 12.34
C ALA A 73 15.25 10.31 13.57
N TYR A 74 14.08 10.45 14.19
CA TYR A 74 13.65 9.59 15.29
C TYR A 74 13.55 8.12 14.87
N ALA A 75 12.94 7.86 13.73
CA ALA A 75 12.81 6.51 13.18
C ALA A 75 14.17 5.94 12.77
N GLN A 76 14.99 6.73 12.09
CA GLN A 76 16.33 6.36 11.66
C GLN A 76 17.24 5.97 12.82
N LYS A 77 17.23 6.72 13.92
CA LYS A 77 18.04 6.39 15.12
C LYS A 77 17.69 5.01 15.70
N ARG A 78 16.43 4.58 15.56
CA ARG A 78 16.00 3.25 16.00
C ARG A 78 16.50 2.16 15.05
N ALA A 79 16.40 2.39 13.73
CA ALA A 79 16.92 1.47 12.73
C ALA A 79 18.45 1.31 12.81
N ALA A 80 19.18 2.39 13.00
CA ALA A 80 20.65 2.39 13.10
C ALA A 80 21.20 1.51 14.24
N LYS A 81 20.41 1.30 15.30
CA LYS A 81 20.77 0.39 16.40
C LYS A 81 20.64 -1.10 15.99
N ALA A 82 19.82 -1.40 14.99
CA ALA A 82 19.56 -2.77 14.54
C ALA A 82 20.40 -3.17 13.32
N SER A 83 20.60 -2.28 12.34
CA SER A 83 21.13 -2.60 11.00
C SER A 83 22.39 -1.81 10.58
N GLY A 84 22.88 -0.89 11.43
CA GLY A 84 24.02 -0.07 11.11
C GLY A 84 23.69 1.31 10.49
N HIS A 85 24.56 2.29 10.71
CA HIS A 85 24.28 3.71 10.45
C HIS A 85 24.20 4.05 8.94
N SER A 86 25.06 3.43 8.13
CA SER A 86 25.13 3.76 6.69
C SER A 86 23.92 3.28 5.91
N GLN A 87 23.40 2.08 6.20
CA GLN A 87 22.19 1.56 5.54
C GLN A 87 20.94 2.35 5.92
N ALA A 88 20.85 2.79 7.18
CA ALA A 88 19.73 3.60 7.67
C ALA A 88 19.70 5.00 7.02
N LEU A 89 20.85 5.57 6.66
CA LEU A 89 20.93 6.84 5.92
C LEU A 89 20.41 6.69 4.49
N LEU A 90 20.90 5.71 3.76
CA LEU A 90 20.48 5.46 2.37
C LEU A 90 18.97 5.20 2.26
N ALA A 91 18.41 4.41 3.18
CA ALA A 91 16.98 4.15 3.20
C ALA A 91 16.14 5.41 3.45
N LEU A 92 16.63 6.32 4.30
CA LEU A 92 15.95 7.58 4.56
C LEU A 92 16.02 8.52 3.36
N GLU A 93 17.18 8.66 2.72
CA GLU A 93 17.36 9.48 1.53
C GLU A 93 16.44 9.00 0.40
N THR A 94 16.46 7.70 0.11
CA THR A 94 15.57 7.09 -0.87
C THR A 94 14.09 7.36 -0.55
N ALA A 95 13.67 7.19 0.70
CA ALA A 95 12.28 7.45 1.10
C ALA A 95 11.91 8.95 0.94
N CYS A 96 12.84 9.87 1.23
CA CYS A 96 12.62 11.30 1.04
C CYS A 96 12.49 11.68 -0.44
N GLU A 97 13.29 11.08 -1.32
CA GLU A 97 13.23 11.28 -2.77
C GLU A 97 11.94 10.70 -3.35
N LEU A 98 11.64 9.43 -3.06
CA LEU A 98 10.45 8.75 -3.54
C LEU A 98 9.15 9.46 -3.17
N LEU A 99 9.10 10.06 -2.00
CA LEU A 99 7.91 10.73 -1.45
C LEU A 99 7.96 12.26 -1.60
N ALA A 100 8.97 12.79 -2.31
CA ALA A 100 9.20 14.24 -2.55
C ALA A 100 9.09 15.07 -1.26
N LEU A 101 9.83 14.70 -0.21
CA LEU A 101 9.75 15.33 1.10
C LEU A 101 10.72 16.50 1.28
N ALA A 102 11.65 16.73 0.36
CA ALA A 102 12.67 17.79 0.49
C ALA A 102 12.09 19.16 0.90
N PRO A 103 11.00 19.68 0.26
CA PRO A 103 10.44 20.97 0.62
C PRO A 103 9.69 20.98 1.97
N LEU A 104 9.42 19.81 2.55
CA LEU A 104 8.65 19.66 3.78
C LEU A 104 9.53 19.49 5.03
N LEU A 105 10.83 19.17 4.87
CA LEU A 105 11.71 18.73 5.96
C LEU A 105 11.78 19.69 7.15
N ALA A 106 11.69 21.01 6.91
CA ALA A 106 11.74 22.04 7.95
C ALA A 106 10.35 22.45 8.46
N ARG A 107 9.26 21.89 7.94
CA ARG A 107 7.90 22.23 8.37
C ARG A 107 7.52 21.52 9.65
N GLN A 108 6.72 22.20 10.46
CA GLN A 108 6.06 21.56 11.61
C GLN A 108 4.97 20.62 11.14
N THR A 109 4.74 19.55 11.87
CA THR A 109 3.74 18.53 11.50
C THR A 109 2.32 19.08 11.46
N GLY A 110 2.03 20.13 12.23
CA GLY A 110 0.73 20.83 12.24
C GLY A 110 0.43 21.59 10.97
N ASP A 111 1.47 22.08 10.27
CA ASP A 111 1.36 22.88 9.05
C ASP A 111 1.23 22.06 7.77
N LEU A 112 1.26 20.74 7.89
CA LEU A 112 1.16 19.82 6.77
C LEU A 112 -0.30 19.58 6.37
N SER A 113 -0.57 19.49 5.07
CA SER A 113 -1.83 18.94 4.56
C SER A 113 -1.99 17.48 4.95
N GLY A 114 -3.20 16.91 4.82
CA GLY A 114 -3.46 15.50 5.09
C GLY A 114 -2.57 14.57 4.25
N GLY A 115 -2.44 14.84 2.95
CA GLY A 115 -1.58 14.06 2.05
C GLY A 115 -0.09 14.19 2.37
N GLU A 116 0.37 15.40 2.74
CA GLU A 116 1.76 15.61 3.18
C GLU A 116 2.04 14.86 4.48
N ARG A 117 1.13 14.91 5.47
CA ARG A 117 1.26 14.11 6.71
C ARG A 117 1.35 12.62 6.41
N GLN A 118 0.54 12.14 5.48
CA GLN A 118 0.54 10.71 5.11
C GLN A 118 1.86 10.31 4.46
N ARG A 119 2.39 11.11 3.53
CA ARG A 119 3.70 10.85 2.91
C ARG A 119 4.83 10.82 3.96
N VAL A 120 4.80 11.73 4.92
CA VAL A 120 5.78 11.76 6.02
C VAL A 120 5.64 10.52 6.92
N ALA A 121 4.42 10.07 7.20
CA ALA A 121 4.19 8.84 7.99
C ALA A 121 4.73 7.59 7.29
N ILE A 122 4.53 7.48 5.97
CA ILE A 122 5.08 6.40 5.17
C ILE A 122 6.62 6.45 5.17
N ALA A 123 7.22 7.63 4.94
CA ALA A 123 8.67 7.79 4.98
C ALA A 123 9.26 7.43 6.35
N ARG A 124 8.57 7.81 7.42
CA ARG A 124 8.97 7.46 8.79
C ARG A 124 8.95 5.94 9.02
N ALA A 125 7.93 5.25 8.49
CA ALA A 125 7.87 3.80 8.56
C ALA A 125 9.01 3.15 7.74
N LEU A 126 9.29 3.64 6.54
CA LEU A 126 10.39 3.17 5.69
C LEU A 126 11.77 3.43 6.30
N ALA A 127 11.95 4.57 7.01
CA ALA A 127 13.19 4.90 7.69
C ALA A 127 13.57 3.90 8.80
N THR A 128 12.65 3.04 9.24
CA THR A 128 12.95 1.92 10.15
C THR A 128 13.56 0.70 9.45
N GLN A 129 13.71 0.71 8.11
CA GLN A 129 14.18 -0.41 7.29
C GLN A 129 13.37 -1.69 7.52
N PRO A 130 12.05 -1.66 7.31
CA PRO A 130 11.22 -2.80 7.61
C PRO A 130 11.39 -3.91 6.56
N GLU A 131 11.23 -5.16 6.98
CA GLU A 131 11.09 -6.31 6.08
C GLU A 131 9.65 -6.48 5.58
N LEU A 132 8.68 -5.84 6.23
CA LEU A 132 7.27 -5.82 5.87
C LEU A 132 6.67 -4.44 6.19
N LEU A 133 5.99 -3.83 5.23
CA LEU A 133 5.26 -2.58 5.43
C LEU A 133 3.76 -2.88 5.61
N LEU A 134 3.20 -2.39 6.71
CA LEU A 134 1.79 -2.51 7.07
C LEU A 134 1.12 -1.15 6.93
N LEU A 135 0.10 -1.05 6.08
CA LEU A 135 -0.61 0.18 5.76
C LEU A 135 -2.09 0.01 6.09
N ASP A 136 -2.54 0.67 7.15
CA ASP A 136 -3.91 0.55 7.67
C ASP A 136 -4.76 1.73 7.21
N GLU A 137 -5.56 1.54 6.16
CA GLU A 137 -6.41 2.54 5.52
C GLU A 137 -5.70 3.90 5.32
N PRO A 138 -4.49 3.94 4.73
CA PRO A 138 -3.63 5.12 4.77
C PRO A 138 -4.21 6.34 4.03
N LEU A 139 -5.21 6.17 3.19
CA LEU A 139 -5.82 7.25 2.43
C LEU A 139 -7.27 7.56 2.86
N ALA A 140 -7.80 6.89 3.89
CA ALA A 140 -9.20 7.02 4.29
C ALA A 140 -9.57 8.45 4.75
N ALA A 141 -8.63 9.13 5.41
CA ALA A 141 -8.84 10.49 5.92
C ALA A 141 -8.67 11.60 4.84
N LEU A 142 -8.35 11.23 3.60
CA LEU A 142 -8.12 12.18 2.50
C LEU A 142 -9.38 12.33 1.64
N ASP A 143 -9.63 13.57 1.21
CA ASP A 143 -10.60 13.85 0.17
C ASP A 143 -10.17 13.22 -1.18
N PRO A 144 -11.09 13.04 -2.14
CA PRO A 144 -10.78 12.37 -3.41
C PRO A 144 -9.63 13.02 -4.20
N ALA A 145 -9.51 14.34 -4.21
CA ALA A 145 -8.45 15.04 -4.94
C ALA A 145 -7.07 14.73 -4.32
N ARG A 146 -6.94 14.86 -3.01
CA ARG A 146 -5.69 14.54 -2.29
C ARG A 146 -5.33 13.05 -2.33
N ARG A 147 -6.34 12.17 -2.37
CA ARG A 147 -6.11 10.73 -2.57
C ARG A 147 -5.43 10.46 -3.92
N GLN A 148 -5.89 11.13 -4.99
CA GLN A 148 -5.28 11.02 -6.32
C GLN A 148 -3.84 11.58 -6.37
N GLU A 149 -3.50 12.53 -5.52
CA GLU A 149 -2.12 13.03 -5.40
C GLU A 149 -1.19 12.02 -4.71
N VAL A 150 -1.70 11.24 -3.73
CA VAL A 150 -0.86 10.31 -2.94
C VAL A 150 -0.74 8.94 -3.61
N LEU A 151 -1.75 8.48 -4.35
CA LEU A 151 -1.73 7.15 -5.00
C LEU A 151 -0.50 6.92 -5.90
N PRO A 152 -0.05 7.87 -6.76
CA PRO A 152 1.15 7.69 -7.56
C PRO A 152 2.42 7.42 -6.73
N TRP A 153 2.51 7.99 -5.52
CA TRP A 153 3.63 7.73 -4.62
C TRP A 153 3.62 6.30 -4.08
N LEU A 154 2.43 5.73 -3.80
CA LEU A 154 2.29 4.33 -3.40
C LEU A 154 2.58 3.37 -4.56
N GLU A 155 2.21 3.73 -5.79
CA GLU A 155 2.57 2.98 -6.99
C GLU A 155 4.09 2.94 -7.18
N ARG A 156 4.76 4.09 -7.08
CA ARG A 156 6.22 4.16 -7.13
C ARG A 156 6.88 3.35 -6.03
N LEU A 157 6.38 3.41 -4.79
CA LEU A 157 6.88 2.58 -3.69
C LEU A 157 6.76 1.09 -4.00
N ARG A 158 5.64 0.64 -4.60
CA ARG A 158 5.47 -0.74 -5.04
C ARG A 158 6.51 -1.15 -6.06
N ASP A 159 6.76 -0.30 -7.05
CA ASP A 159 7.57 -0.62 -8.21
C ASP A 159 9.08 -0.51 -7.91
N GLU A 160 9.48 0.43 -7.05
CA GLU A 160 10.88 0.71 -6.73
C GLU A 160 11.38 0.00 -5.47
N LEU A 161 10.50 -0.21 -4.47
CA LEU A 161 10.87 -0.90 -3.23
C LEU A 161 10.42 -2.36 -3.27
N HIS A 162 11.36 -3.27 -3.19
CA HIS A 162 11.09 -4.71 -3.15
C HIS A 162 10.71 -5.19 -1.73
N ILE A 163 10.02 -4.36 -0.96
CA ILE A 163 9.53 -4.67 0.38
C ILE A 163 8.08 -5.18 0.26
N PRO A 164 7.76 -6.36 0.80
CA PRO A 164 6.38 -6.83 0.88
C PRO A 164 5.50 -5.81 1.61
N MET A 165 4.30 -5.58 1.08
CA MET A 165 3.34 -4.65 1.68
C MET A 165 2.02 -5.35 1.93
N LEU A 166 1.48 -5.18 3.12
CA LEU A 166 0.12 -5.57 3.47
C LEU A 166 -0.70 -4.29 3.64
N TYR A 167 -1.68 -4.11 2.76
CA TYR A 167 -2.43 -2.88 2.61
C TYR A 167 -3.90 -3.11 2.94
N VAL A 168 -4.46 -2.36 3.87
CA VAL A 168 -5.88 -2.41 4.20
C VAL A 168 -6.60 -1.26 3.52
N THR A 169 -7.70 -1.56 2.85
CA THR A 169 -8.60 -0.55 2.29
C THR A 169 -10.02 -1.09 2.12
N HIS A 170 -10.96 -0.17 1.97
CA HIS A 170 -12.33 -0.42 1.50
C HIS A 170 -12.59 0.25 0.13
N SER A 171 -11.57 0.86 -0.48
CA SER A 171 -11.64 1.55 -1.78
C SER A 171 -11.23 0.62 -2.91
N VAL A 172 -12.11 0.43 -3.87
CA VAL A 172 -11.85 -0.36 -5.08
C VAL A 172 -10.79 0.27 -5.95
N ASP A 173 -10.80 1.59 -6.07
CA ASP A 173 -9.81 2.31 -6.88
C ASP A 173 -8.40 2.04 -6.37
N GLU A 174 -8.22 1.98 -5.04
CA GLU A 174 -6.95 1.61 -4.44
C GLU A 174 -6.59 0.14 -4.72
N VAL A 175 -7.57 -0.78 -4.64
CA VAL A 175 -7.35 -2.20 -4.98
C VAL A 175 -6.87 -2.34 -6.42
N VAL A 176 -7.60 -1.73 -7.37
CA VAL A 176 -7.27 -1.81 -8.80
C VAL A 176 -5.87 -1.29 -9.10
N ARG A 177 -5.47 -0.19 -8.48
CA ARG A 177 -4.18 0.45 -8.72
C ARG A 177 -3.01 -0.26 -8.04
N LEU A 178 -3.21 -0.76 -6.82
CA LEU A 178 -2.13 -1.18 -5.95
C LEU A 178 -2.02 -2.70 -5.79
N ALA A 179 -3.14 -3.46 -5.85
CA ALA A 179 -3.11 -4.87 -5.50
C ALA A 179 -2.44 -5.76 -6.56
N ASP A 180 -1.52 -6.61 -6.13
CA ASP A 180 -1.08 -7.78 -6.88
C ASP A 180 -1.87 -9.01 -6.42
N THR A 181 -2.07 -9.13 -5.10
CA THR A 181 -2.91 -10.15 -4.47
C THR A 181 -4.03 -9.46 -3.71
N LEU A 182 -5.24 -9.98 -3.83
CA LEU A 182 -6.42 -9.49 -3.12
C LEU A 182 -6.94 -10.57 -2.17
N VAL A 183 -7.18 -10.18 -0.93
CA VAL A 183 -7.84 -11.00 0.09
C VAL A 183 -9.10 -10.28 0.53
N VAL A 184 -10.26 -10.87 0.26
CA VAL A 184 -11.56 -10.31 0.65
C VAL A 184 -11.97 -10.88 2.00
N LEU A 185 -12.22 -10.00 2.94
CA LEU A 185 -12.63 -10.33 4.31
C LEU A 185 -14.07 -9.91 4.58
N ALA A 186 -14.86 -10.82 5.14
CA ALA A 186 -16.19 -10.53 5.65
C ALA A 186 -16.39 -11.27 6.99
N GLN A 187 -16.91 -10.58 8.00
CA GLN A 187 -17.23 -11.15 9.31
C GLN A 187 -16.04 -11.94 9.94
N GLY A 188 -14.83 -11.42 9.81
CA GLY A 188 -13.62 -12.04 10.35
C GLY A 188 -13.13 -13.28 9.59
N ARG A 189 -13.68 -13.56 8.40
CA ARG A 189 -13.33 -14.73 7.58
C ARG A 189 -12.88 -14.31 6.20
N VAL A 190 -11.93 -15.05 5.62
CA VAL A 190 -11.54 -14.92 4.23
C VAL A 190 -12.66 -15.50 3.35
N GLN A 191 -13.23 -14.69 2.49
CA GLN A 191 -14.23 -15.11 1.50
C GLN A 191 -13.57 -15.64 0.24
N THR A 192 -12.57 -14.90 -0.24
CA THR A 192 -11.74 -15.29 -1.38
C THR A 192 -10.36 -14.66 -1.27
N ALA A 193 -9.36 -15.29 -1.87
CA ALA A 193 -8.00 -14.77 -1.95
C ALA A 193 -7.33 -15.27 -3.24
N GLY A 194 -6.53 -14.41 -3.87
CA GLY A 194 -5.79 -14.77 -5.09
C GLY A 194 -5.24 -13.55 -5.82
N PRO A 195 -4.73 -13.74 -7.04
CA PRO A 195 -4.32 -12.63 -7.90
C PRO A 195 -5.48 -11.64 -8.06
N ALA A 196 -5.19 -10.33 -7.89
CA ALA A 196 -6.23 -9.29 -7.86
C ALA A 196 -7.13 -9.33 -9.09
N ALA A 197 -6.55 -9.53 -10.29
CA ALA A 197 -7.33 -9.62 -11.53
C ALA A 197 -8.34 -10.78 -11.53
N GLN A 198 -7.96 -11.94 -10.97
CA GLN A 198 -8.85 -13.11 -10.90
C GLN A 198 -9.97 -12.90 -9.89
N VAL A 199 -9.64 -12.36 -8.70
CA VAL A 199 -10.64 -12.12 -7.65
C VAL A 199 -11.63 -11.05 -8.07
N LEU A 200 -11.17 -9.97 -8.72
CA LEU A 200 -12.05 -8.90 -9.23
C LEU A 200 -12.94 -9.35 -10.39
N ALA A 201 -12.55 -10.38 -11.15
CA ALA A 201 -13.36 -10.93 -12.22
C ALA A 201 -14.45 -11.91 -11.76
N GLN A 202 -14.43 -12.33 -10.49
CA GLN A 202 -15.46 -13.25 -9.94
C GLN A 202 -16.74 -12.47 -9.63
N VAL A 203 -17.80 -12.75 -10.37
CA VAL A 203 -19.11 -12.07 -10.26
C VAL A 203 -19.78 -12.28 -8.89
N ASP A 204 -19.49 -13.41 -8.22
CA ASP A 204 -20.12 -13.83 -6.97
C ASP A 204 -19.47 -13.27 -5.70
N VAL A 205 -18.36 -12.55 -5.82
CA VAL A 205 -17.82 -11.84 -4.67
C VAL A 205 -18.78 -10.70 -4.37
N PRO A 206 -19.34 -10.59 -3.15
CA PRO A 206 -20.18 -9.47 -2.76
C PRO A 206 -19.30 -8.22 -2.53
N LEU A 207 -18.51 -7.90 -3.52
CA LEU A 207 -17.97 -6.59 -3.77
C LEU A 207 -19.20 -5.76 -4.20
N ARG A 208 -20.13 -5.49 -3.29
CA ARG A 208 -21.07 -4.38 -3.44
C ARG A 208 -20.22 -3.10 -3.40
N LEU A 209 -19.53 -2.95 -4.48
CA LEU A 209 -18.65 -1.85 -4.86
C LEU A 209 -19.52 -0.81 -5.51
N GLY A 210 -20.49 -0.23 -4.80
CA GLY A 210 -21.39 0.72 -5.40
C GLY A 210 -22.00 0.20 -6.74
N ASP A 211 -22.57 1.06 -7.53
CA ASP A 211 -23.18 0.70 -8.83
C ASP A 211 -22.17 0.36 -9.95
N ASP A 212 -20.87 0.18 -9.63
CA ASP A 212 -19.79 0.01 -10.61
C ASP A 212 -19.11 -1.37 -10.51
N ALA A 213 -19.78 -2.42 -10.98
CA ALA A 213 -19.10 -3.69 -11.28
C ALA A 213 -17.96 -3.41 -12.26
N SER A 214 -16.76 -3.88 -11.96
CA SER A 214 -15.58 -3.60 -12.82
C SER A 214 -14.66 -4.80 -12.90
N THR A 215 -13.99 -4.94 -14.04
CA THR A 215 -12.91 -5.91 -14.22
C THR A 215 -11.57 -5.19 -14.39
N LEU A 216 -10.50 -5.86 -13.97
CA LEU A 216 -9.13 -5.38 -14.13
C LEU A 216 -8.46 -6.18 -15.24
N LEU A 217 -7.95 -5.47 -16.26
CA LEU A 217 -7.17 -6.04 -17.34
C LEU A 217 -5.71 -5.56 -17.23
N HIS A 218 -4.79 -6.49 -17.41
CA HIS A 218 -3.37 -6.15 -17.60
C HIS A 218 -3.13 -5.99 -19.10
N ALA A 219 -2.68 -4.81 -19.50
CA ALA A 219 -2.43 -4.45 -20.89
C ALA A 219 -1.01 -3.90 -21.07
N ARG A 220 -0.58 -3.80 -22.33
CA ARG A 220 0.64 -3.09 -22.73
C ARG A 220 0.32 -2.09 -23.81
N VAL A 221 1.04 -0.98 -23.80
CA VAL A 221 0.96 0.02 -24.89
C VAL A 221 1.53 -0.60 -26.17
N ALA A 222 0.65 -0.90 -27.10
CA ALA A 222 1.01 -1.53 -28.38
C ALA A 222 1.25 -0.53 -29.51
N GLU A 223 0.61 0.64 -29.46
CA GLU A 223 0.67 1.65 -30.49
C GLU A 223 0.31 3.02 -29.91
N LEU A 224 0.94 4.09 -30.41
CA LEU A 224 0.61 5.47 -30.05
C LEU A 224 0.23 6.24 -31.32
N ASP A 225 -0.96 6.80 -31.32
CA ASP A 225 -1.43 7.71 -32.38
C ASP A 225 -1.26 9.16 -31.89
N THR A 226 -0.17 9.78 -32.34
CA THR A 226 0.16 11.16 -31.97
C THR A 226 -0.78 12.18 -32.61
N ARG A 227 -1.46 11.82 -33.67
CA ARG A 227 -2.39 12.72 -34.39
C ARG A 227 -3.70 12.89 -33.63
N TRP A 228 -4.18 11.81 -33.03
CA TRP A 228 -5.44 11.78 -32.31
C TRP A 228 -5.25 11.71 -30.77
N HIS A 229 -3.99 11.75 -30.31
CA HIS A 229 -3.64 11.60 -28.90
C HIS A 229 -4.26 10.34 -28.27
N LEU A 230 -4.12 9.20 -28.96
CA LEU A 230 -4.64 7.92 -28.52
C LEU A 230 -3.50 6.92 -28.30
N ALA A 231 -3.67 6.06 -27.31
CA ALA A 231 -2.83 4.90 -27.07
C ALA A 231 -3.65 3.62 -27.27
N LYS A 232 -3.14 2.68 -28.06
CA LYS A 232 -3.70 1.34 -28.21
C LYS A 232 -3.11 0.44 -27.13
N LEU A 233 -3.97 -0.09 -26.32
CA LEU A 233 -3.62 -0.99 -25.22
C LEU A 233 -4.02 -2.41 -25.60
N ALA A 234 -3.04 -3.32 -25.69
CA ALA A 234 -3.25 -4.72 -26.00
C ALA A 234 -3.26 -5.54 -24.69
N PHE A 235 -4.20 -6.48 -24.59
CA PHE A 235 -4.39 -7.40 -23.48
C PHE A 235 -4.82 -8.78 -24.00
N ASP A 236 -4.81 -9.80 -23.15
CA ASP A 236 -5.27 -11.14 -23.53
C ASP A 236 -6.74 -11.08 -23.95
N GLY A 237 -6.99 -11.39 -25.21
CA GLY A 237 -8.32 -11.38 -25.81
C GLY A 237 -8.67 -10.14 -26.64
N GLY A 238 -7.80 -9.09 -26.71
CA GLY A 238 -8.10 -7.95 -27.56
C GLY A 238 -7.25 -6.71 -27.37
N SER A 239 -7.75 -5.60 -27.89
CA SER A 239 -7.12 -4.28 -27.73
C SER A 239 -8.19 -3.19 -27.63
N LEU A 240 -7.84 -2.11 -26.94
CA LEU A 240 -8.68 -0.90 -26.81
C LEU A 240 -7.86 0.35 -27.13
N TRP A 241 -8.50 1.34 -27.72
CA TRP A 241 -7.94 2.68 -27.87
C TRP A 241 -8.44 3.59 -26.76
N LEU A 242 -7.53 4.23 -26.06
CA LEU A 242 -7.84 5.20 -25.01
C LEU A 242 -7.06 6.50 -25.26
N THR A 243 -7.49 7.58 -24.63
CA THR A 243 -6.73 8.83 -24.64
C THR A 243 -5.33 8.60 -24.11
N ASP A 244 -4.32 9.04 -24.84
CA ASP A 244 -2.94 8.95 -24.41
C ASP A 244 -2.69 9.90 -23.23
N ALA A 245 -2.28 9.32 -22.11
CA ALA A 245 -1.90 10.04 -20.88
C ALA A 245 -0.37 10.22 -20.76
N GLY A 246 0.36 10.19 -21.89
CA GLY A 246 1.83 10.26 -21.90
C GLY A 246 2.48 8.91 -21.66
N LEU A 247 1.85 7.82 -22.07
CA LEU A 247 2.32 6.47 -21.88
C LEU A 247 3.50 6.15 -22.83
N ALA A 248 4.50 5.43 -22.35
CA ALA A 248 5.59 4.95 -23.18
C ALA A 248 5.19 3.66 -23.93
N MET A 249 5.70 3.48 -25.17
CA MET A 249 5.54 2.24 -25.93
C MET A 249 6.05 1.02 -25.12
N GLY A 250 5.25 -0.05 -25.12
CA GLY A 250 5.56 -1.28 -24.39
C GLY A 250 5.32 -1.21 -22.88
N ALA A 251 4.99 -0.05 -22.33
CA ALA A 251 4.73 0.11 -20.90
C ALA A 251 3.57 -0.80 -20.45
N PRO A 252 3.70 -1.49 -19.30
CA PRO A 252 2.60 -2.22 -18.71
C PRO A 252 1.57 -1.24 -18.14
N VAL A 253 0.29 -1.49 -18.40
CA VAL A 253 -0.83 -0.66 -17.96
C VAL A 253 -1.90 -1.54 -17.32
N ARG A 254 -2.50 -1.07 -16.24
CA ARG A 254 -3.68 -1.67 -15.63
C ARG A 254 -4.93 -0.91 -16.09
N LEU A 255 -5.87 -1.61 -16.69
CA LEU A 255 -7.14 -1.05 -17.15
C LEU A 255 -8.25 -1.50 -16.22
N ARG A 256 -9.05 -0.54 -15.79
CA ARG A 256 -10.33 -0.82 -15.15
C ARG A 256 -11.43 -0.64 -16.17
N VAL A 257 -12.17 -1.70 -16.46
CA VAL A 257 -13.36 -1.66 -17.31
C VAL A 257 -14.59 -1.71 -16.40
N LEU A 258 -15.40 -0.65 -16.46
CA LEU A 258 -16.65 -0.58 -15.71
C LEU A 258 -17.75 -1.26 -16.52
N ALA A 259 -18.49 -2.18 -15.89
CA ALA A 259 -19.73 -2.70 -16.45
C ALA A 259 -20.81 -1.64 -16.19
N ARG A 260 -21.08 -0.80 -17.18
CA ARG A 260 -22.26 0.06 -17.20
C ARG A 260 -23.19 -0.47 -18.26
N ASP A 261 -24.48 -0.61 -17.90
CA ASP A 261 -25.55 -0.94 -18.83
C ASP A 261 -25.71 0.13 -19.91
#